data_6946516b852c23ec669b1fd846569291
#
_entry.id   6946516b852c23ec669b1fd846569291
#
_cell.length_a   1.000
_cell.length_b   1.000
_cell.length_c   1.000
_cell.angle_alpha   90.00
_cell.angle_beta   90.00
_cell.angle_gamma   90.00
#
_symmetry.space_group_name_H-M   'P 1'
#
loop_
_entity.id
_entity.type
_entity.pdbx_description
1 polymer ?
#
loop_
_entity_poly.entity_id
_entity_poly.type
_entity_poly.pdbx_seq_one_letter_code
_entity_poly.pdbx_strand_id
1 'polypeptide(L)'
;MDDFLRSVQKPAYRMASLSTQNKDDALDIVQDSMVKLLQNYSDKPANELKPLFYRILSSKLTDWHRKRQFRSKFHWLLGNQDEEQNMLENIAVDLGMSVEQTLSHERDMVDLLNALSDLSERQRHVVILRHWQGFSVQETADIMSCSTGSVNTHLHRAVQILKSNSDIMLSEDHHES
;
A
#
# COMPACT_ATOMS: atom_id res chain seq x y z
N MET A 1 21.15 -1.07 -12.84
CA MET A 1 19.71 -1.41 -12.87
C MET A 1 19.38 -2.49 -11.84
N ASP A 2 20.09 -3.60 -11.78
CA ASP A 2 19.80 -4.72 -10.84
C ASP A 2 19.81 -4.30 -9.37
N ASP A 3 20.79 -3.49 -8.95
CA ASP A 3 20.84 -2.98 -7.57
C ASP A 3 19.66 -2.09 -7.23
N PHE A 4 19.21 -1.28 -8.20
CA PHE A 4 18.00 -0.47 -8.04
C PHE A 4 16.77 -1.37 -7.85
N LEU A 5 16.55 -2.37 -8.72
CA LEU A 5 15.41 -3.29 -8.62
C LEU A 5 15.40 -4.03 -7.29
N ARG A 6 16.56 -4.53 -6.83
CA ARG A 6 16.69 -5.15 -5.50
C ARG A 6 16.30 -4.19 -4.37
N SER A 7 16.70 -2.92 -4.48
CA SER A 7 16.41 -1.91 -3.44
C SER A 7 14.92 -1.58 -3.32
N VAL A 8 14.18 -1.60 -4.43
CA VAL A 8 12.74 -1.25 -4.45
C VAL A 8 11.81 -2.45 -4.31
N GLN A 9 12.28 -3.68 -4.51
CA GLN A 9 11.46 -4.89 -4.49
C GLN A 9 10.66 -5.03 -3.20
N LYS A 10 11.34 -5.05 -2.05
CA LYS A 10 10.69 -5.26 -0.76
C LYS A 10 9.72 -4.12 -0.38
N PRO A 11 10.11 -2.83 -0.50
CA PRO A 11 9.17 -1.72 -0.28
C PRO A 11 7.96 -1.72 -1.22
N ALA A 12 8.17 -2.05 -2.50
CA ALA A 12 7.09 -2.14 -3.48
C ALA A 12 6.11 -3.27 -3.16
N TYR A 13 6.63 -4.44 -2.79
CA TYR A 13 5.80 -5.57 -2.37
C TYR A 13 4.95 -5.22 -1.15
N ARG A 14 5.52 -4.54 -0.14
CA ARG A 14 4.77 -4.04 1.01
C ARG A 14 3.61 -3.13 0.59
N MET A 15 3.88 -2.16 -0.28
CA MET A 15 2.86 -1.26 -0.79
C MET A 15 1.77 -2.02 -1.55
N ALA A 16 2.15 -2.96 -2.41
CA ALA A 16 1.20 -3.76 -3.18
C ALA A 16 0.36 -4.69 -2.30
N SER A 17 0.98 -5.37 -1.33
CA SER A 17 0.28 -6.26 -0.39
C SER A 17 -0.75 -5.53 0.45
N LEU A 18 -0.41 -4.35 0.98
CA LEU A 18 -1.35 -3.49 1.71
C LEU A 18 -2.49 -2.99 0.83
N SER A 19 -2.23 -2.80 -0.46
CA SER A 19 -3.22 -2.30 -1.41
C SER A 19 -4.16 -3.40 -1.90
N THR A 20 -3.63 -4.57 -2.26
CA THR A 20 -4.39 -5.67 -2.85
C THR A 20 -5.02 -6.60 -1.81
N GLN A 21 -4.39 -6.68 -0.63
CA GLN A 21 -4.71 -7.69 0.39
C GLN A 21 -4.67 -9.12 -0.17
N ASN A 22 -3.85 -9.34 -1.22
CA ASN A 22 -3.65 -10.60 -1.89
C ASN A 22 -2.18 -10.74 -2.29
N LYS A 23 -1.54 -11.83 -1.85
CA LYS A 23 -0.10 -12.08 -2.04
C LYS A 23 0.28 -12.24 -3.51
N ASP A 24 -0.48 -13.05 -4.23
CA ASP A 24 -0.19 -13.39 -5.61
C ASP A 24 -0.39 -12.17 -6.52
N ASP A 25 -1.51 -11.45 -6.34
CA ASP A 25 -1.75 -10.19 -7.05
C ASP A 25 -0.68 -9.13 -6.74
N ALA A 26 -0.21 -9.05 -5.48
CA ALA A 26 0.84 -8.12 -5.10
C ALA A 26 2.17 -8.44 -5.78
N LEU A 27 2.56 -9.72 -5.81
CA LEU A 27 3.77 -10.19 -6.50
C LEU A 27 3.70 -9.92 -8.00
N ASP A 28 2.59 -10.26 -8.63
CA ASP A 28 2.38 -10.05 -10.06
C ASP A 28 2.46 -8.56 -10.43
N ILE A 29 1.82 -7.70 -9.66
CA ILE A 29 1.84 -6.25 -9.90
C ILE A 29 3.25 -5.69 -9.77
N VAL A 30 4.02 -6.13 -8.77
CA VAL A 30 5.40 -5.68 -8.57
C VAL A 30 6.30 -6.17 -9.70
N GLN A 31 6.24 -7.46 -10.07
CA GLN A 31 7.01 -8.02 -11.17
C GLN A 31 6.70 -7.32 -12.49
N ASP A 32 5.44 -7.17 -12.80
CA ASP A 32 4.97 -6.45 -13.98
C ASP A 32 5.44 -4.99 -14.01
N SER A 33 5.53 -4.33 -12.84
CA SER A 33 6.02 -2.95 -12.75
C SER A 33 7.52 -2.87 -13.02
N MET A 34 8.28 -3.86 -12.54
CA MET A 34 9.72 -3.99 -12.82
C MET A 34 9.98 -4.26 -14.30
N VAL A 35 9.25 -5.19 -14.90
CA VAL A 35 9.37 -5.50 -16.34
C VAL A 35 9.05 -4.25 -17.16
N LYS A 36 7.98 -3.53 -16.86
CA LYS A 36 7.61 -2.31 -17.56
C LYS A 36 8.65 -1.20 -17.43
N LEU A 37 9.28 -1.06 -16.24
CA LEU A 37 10.38 -0.13 -16.04
C LEU A 37 11.56 -0.47 -16.93
N LEU A 38 11.98 -1.75 -16.93
CA LEU A 38 13.10 -2.22 -17.75
C LEU A 38 12.86 -2.02 -19.25
N GLN A 39 11.66 -2.33 -19.73
CA GLN A 39 11.33 -2.22 -21.14
C GLN A 39 11.31 -0.76 -21.66
N ASN A 40 10.87 0.18 -20.82
CA ASN A 40 10.59 1.53 -21.31
C ASN A 40 11.54 2.60 -20.76
N TYR A 41 12.34 2.29 -19.73
CA TYR A 41 13.12 3.30 -19.00
C TYR A 41 14.52 2.80 -18.59
N SER A 42 15.06 1.78 -19.27
CA SER A 42 16.40 1.24 -19.00
C SER A 42 17.51 2.27 -19.13
N ASP A 43 17.32 3.27 -20.00
CA ASP A 43 18.30 4.32 -20.30
C ASP A 43 18.22 5.54 -19.39
N LYS A 44 17.26 5.54 -18.45
CA LYS A 44 17.06 6.66 -17.54
C LYS A 44 18.11 6.69 -16.43
N PRO A 45 18.54 7.90 -16.01
CA PRO A 45 19.50 8.05 -14.92
C PRO A 45 18.90 7.55 -13.60
N ALA A 46 19.77 7.06 -12.71
CA ALA A 46 19.39 6.38 -11.46
C ALA A 46 18.46 7.22 -10.56
N ASN A 47 18.63 8.53 -10.54
CA ASN A 47 17.80 9.45 -9.74
C ASN A 47 16.34 9.56 -10.25
N GLU A 48 16.08 9.27 -11.53
CA GLU A 48 14.74 9.28 -12.11
C GLU A 48 14.02 7.93 -11.95
N LEU A 49 14.76 6.83 -11.75
CA LEU A 49 14.18 5.48 -11.73
C LEU A 49 13.17 5.28 -10.61
N LYS A 50 13.43 5.81 -9.40
CA LYS A 50 12.55 5.61 -8.25
C LYS A 50 11.17 6.26 -8.45
N PRO A 51 11.03 7.54 -8.80
CA PRO A 51 9.74 8.14 -9.10
C PRO A 51 9.00 7.44 -10.26
N LEU A 52 9.72 7.09 -11.34
CA LEU A 52 9.15 6.38 -12.48
C LEU A 52 8.60 5.00 -12.10
N PHE A 53 9.36 4.25 -11.32
CA PHE A 53 8.93 2.92 -10.84
C PHE A 53 7.65 3.03 -10.00
N TYR A 54 7.62 3.93 -9.01
CA TYR A 54 6.43 4.10 -8.17
C TYR A 54 5.23 4.66 -8.93
N ARG A 55 5.44 5.44 -9.99
CA ARG A 55 4.38 5.87 -10.90
C ARG A 55 3.77 4.68 -11.66
N ILE A 56 4.60 3.78 -12.16
CA ILE A 56 4.15 2.55 -12.82
C ILE A 56 3.37 1.68 -11.83
N LEU A 57 3.93 1.45 -10.65
CA LEU A 57 3.33 0.65 -9.58
C LEU A 57 1.97 1.21 -9.16
N SER A 58 1.88 2.51 -8.88
CA SER A 58 0.64 3.20 -8.51
C SER A 58 -0.43 3.09 -9.60
N SER A 59 -0.04 3.23 -10.87
CA SER A 59 -0.96 3.05 -12.00
C SER A 59 -1.53 1.63 -12.05
N LYS A 60 -0.68 0.60 -11.89
CA LYS A 60 -1.10 -0.80 -11.90
C LYS A 60 -2.00 -1.15 -10.72
N LEU A 61 -1.71 -0.64 -9.54
CA LEU A 61 -2.57 -0.80 -8.36
C LEU A 61 -3.95 -0.17 -8.57
N THR A 62 -3.99 1.05 -9.11
CA THR A 62 -5.26 1.73 -9.44
C THR A 62 -6.07 0.95 -10.48
N ASP A 63 -5.41 0.39 -11.51
CA ASP A 63 -6.06 -0.44 -12.52
C ASP A 63 -6.59 -1.75 -11.94
N TRP A 64 -5.84 -2.37 -11.02
CA TRP A 64 -6.26 -3.57 -10.30
C TRP A 64 -7.51 -3.32 -9.45
N HIS A 65 -7.53 -2.23 -8.65
CA HIS A 65 -8.70 -1.84 -7.86
C HIS A 65 -9.94 -1.58 -8.73
N ARG A 66 -9.75 -0.87 -9.84
CA ARG A 66 -10.84 -0.62 -10.79
C ARG A 66 -11.41 -1.92 -11.36
N LYS A 67 -10.55 -2.87 -11.75
CA LYS A 67 -10.97 -4.19 -12.24
C LYS A 67 -11.68 -5.01 -11.16
N ARG A 68 -11.19 -4.98 -9.92
CA ARG A 68 -11.81 -5.68 -8.77
C ARG A 68 -13.21 -5.12 -8.47
N GLN A 69 -13.35 -3.81 -8.42
CA GLN A 69 -14.67 -3.17 -8.23
C GLN A 69 -15.66 -3.53 -9.35
N PHE A 70 -15.19 -3.65 -10.58
CA PHE A 70 -16.03 -4.06 -11.70
C PHE A 70 -16.47 -5.52 -11.57
N ARG A 71 -15.56 -6.41 -11.19
CA ARG A 71 -15.85 -7.84 -10.93
C ARG A 71 -16.83 -7.99 -9.75
N SER A 72 -16.58 -7.33 -8.63
CA SER A 72 -17.47 -7.38 -7.46
C SER A 72 -18.90 -6.94 -7.80
N LYS A 73 -19.09 -5.86 -8.55
CA LYS A 73 -20.40 -5.43 -9.01
C LYS A 73 -21.08 -6.46 -9.90
N PHE A 74 -20.31 -7.12 -10.77
CA PHE A 74 -20.83 -8.15 -11.68
C PHE A 74 -21.17 -9.44 -10.93
N HIS A 75 -20.35 -9.86 -9.96
CA HIS A 75 -20.59 -11.00 -9.08
C HIS A 75 -21.82 -10.79 -8.19
N TRP A 76 -22.01 -9.59 -7.65
CA TRP A 76 -23.23 -9.25 -6.92
C TRP A 76 -24.50 -9.41 -7.76
N LEU A 77 -24.45 -9.03 -9.05
CA LEU A 77 -25.55 -9.20 -9.99
C LEU A 77 -25.83 -10.68 -10.30
N LEU A 78 -24.82 -11.56 -10.20
CA LEU A 78 -24.92 -13.00 -10.45
C LEU A 78 -25.17 -13.84 -9.18
N GLY A 79 -25.26 -13.22 -7.99
CA GLY A 79 -25.58 -13.90 -6.72
C GLY A 79 -24.45 -14.74 -6.14
N ASN A 80 -23.21 -14.63 -6.62
CA ASN A 80 -22.04 -15.30 -6.06
C ASN A 80 -21.40 -14.40 -5.01
N GLN A 81 -21.28 -14.91 -3.77
CA GLN A 81 -20.52 -14.26 -2.70
C GLN A 81 -19.07 -14.76 -2.79
N ASP A 82 -18.12 -13.86 -3.09
CA ASP A 82 -16.70 -14.15 -2.91
C ASP A 82 -16.41 -14.13 -1.40
N GLU A 83 -15.85 -15.21 -0.87
CA GLU A 83 -15.32 -15.26 0.48
C GLU A 83 -14.11 -14.31 0.58
N GLU A 84 -14.28 -13.16 1.21
CA GLU A 84 -13.19 -12.32 1.65
C GLU A 84 -12.44 -13.03 2.78
N GLN A 85 -11.40 -13.80 2.41
CA GLN A 85 -10.49 -14.38 3.39
C GLN A 85 -9.70 -13.27 4.08
N ASN A 86 -9.74 -13.23 5.41
CA ASN A 86 -8.93 -12.38 6.26
C ASN A 86 -7.43 -12.65 6.05
N MET A 87 -6.76 -11.82 5.23
CA MET A 87 -5.36 -12.01 4.84
C MET A 87 -4.36 -11.13 5.61
N LEU A 88 -4.82 -10.29 6.55
CA LEU A 88 -3.94 -9.33 7.24
C LEU A 88 -2.86 -10.01 8.07
N GLU A 89 -3.16 -11.14 8.72
CA GLU A 89 -2.17 -11.91 9.50
C GLU A 89 -1.05 -12.47 8.61
N ASN A 90 -1.36 -12.93 7.41
CA ASN A 90 -0.37 -13.45 6.47
C ASN A 90 0.53 -12.34 5.89
N ILE A 91 0.03 -11.12 5.78
CA ILE A 91 0.80 -9.96 5.31
C ILE A 91 1.88 -9.57 6.33
N ALA A 92 1.58 -9.62 7.63
CA ALA A 92 2.54 -9.29 8.68
C ALA A 92 3.75 -10.23 8.65
N VAL A 93 3.54 -11.53 8.47
CA VAL A 93 4.60 -12.55 8.36
C VAL A 93 5.45 -12.34 7.09
N ASP A 94 4.82 -12.09 5.95
CA ASP A 94 5.49 -11.91 4.65
C ASP A 94 6.28 -10.57 4.54
N LEU A 95 5.95 -9.59 5.38
CA LEU A 95 6.71 -8.34 5.45
C LEU A 95 8.14 -8.53 6.00
N GLY A 96 8.52 -9.78 6.32
CA GLY A 96 9.88 -10.15 6.74
C GLY A 96 10.28 -9.49 8.05
N MET A 97 9.34 -9.36 8.95
CA MET A 97 9.61 -8.96 10.33
C MET A 97 10.07 -10.20 11.06
N SER A 98 11.33 -10.15 11.50
CA SER A 98 11.95 -11.24 12.23
C SER A 98 11.14 -11.55 13.50
N VAL A 99 10.80 -12.82 13.69
CA VAL A 99 10.05 -13.35 14.84
C VAL A 99 10.76 -13.08 16.18
N GLU A 100 11.99 -12.58 16.15
CA GLU A 100 12.87 -12.39 17.32
C GLU A 100 12.76 -11.03 18.01
N GLN A 101 11.99 -10.07 17.49
CA GLN A 101 11.81 -8.76 18.13
C GLN A 101 10.42 -8.62 18.76
N THR A 102 10.27 -9.23 19.93
CA THR A 102 9.36 -8.88 21.05
C THR A 102 7.84 -8.71 20.73
N LEU A 103 7.05 -9.51 21.42
CA LEU A 103 5.55 -9.58 21.40
C LEU A 103 4.80 -8.24 21.41
N SER A 104 5.39 -7.16 21.91
CA SER A 104 4.80 -5.82 21.88
C SER A 104 4.82 -5.21 20.47
N HIS A 105 5.91 -5.40 19.71
CA HIS A 105 6.05 -4.85 18.35
C HIS A 105 5.18 -5.57 17.32
N GLU A 106 4.78 -6.82 17.59
CA GLU A 106 3.85 -7.54 16.71
C GLU A 106 2.44 -7.00 16.82
N ARG A 107 1.97 -6.68 18.03
CA ARG A 107 0.67 -6.03 18.24
C ARG A 107 0.62 -4.67 17.59
N ASP A 108 1.60 -3.80 17.85
CA ASP A 108 1.70 -2.47 17.27
C ASP A 108 1.70 -2.52 15.73
N MET A 109 2.28 -3.57 15.14
CA MET A 109 2.30 -3.74 13.69
C MET A 109 0.97 -4.23 13.13
N VAL A 110 0.31 -5.18 13.79
CA VAL A 110 -1.04 -5.63 13.40
C VAL A 110 -2.02 -4.46 13.48
N ASP A 111 -1.93 -3.67 14.54
CA ASP A 111 -2.76 -2.48 14.74
C ASP A 111 -2.51 -1.42 13.66
N LEU A 112 -1.24 -1.20 13.30
CA LEU A 112 -0.89 -0.33 12.18
C LEU A 112 -1.44 -0.84 10.84
N LEU A 113 -1.35 -2.14 10.57
CA LEU A 113 -1.87 -2.76 9.35
C LEU A 113 -3.40 -2.65 9.30
N ASN A 114 -4.07 -2.89 10.42
CA ASN A 114 -5.52 -2.71 10.55
C ASN A 114 -5.91 -1.25 10.30
N ALA A 115 -5.25 -0.30 10.96
CA ALA A 115 -5.50 1.11 10.78
C ALA A 115 -5.27 1.57 9.33
N LEU A 116 -4.25 1.02 8.64
CA LEU A 116 -4.03 1.29 7.23
C LEU A 116 -5.09 0.65 6.33
N SER A 117 -5.68 -0.48 6.73
CA SER A 117 -6.76 -1.11 5.96
C SER A 117 -8.05 -0.31 5.96
N ASP A 118 -8.31 0.47 7.00
CA ASP A 118 -9.47 1.37 7.12
C ASP A 118 -9.38 2.60 6.21
N LEU A 119 -8.18 2.89 5.72
CA LEU A 119 -7.98 3.98 4.78
C LEU A 119 -8.49 3.61 3.38
N SER A 120 -9.11 4.56 2.69
CA SER A 120 -9.35 4.40 1.26
C SER A 120 -8.03 4.19 0.50
N GLU A 121 -8.08 3.53 -0.66
CA GLU A 121 -6.92 3.28 -1.51
C GLU A 121 -6.04 4.53 -1.69
N ARG A 122 -6.64 5.66 -2.07
CA ARG A 122 -5.89 6.90 -2.30
C ARG A 122 -5.26 7.48 -1.03
N GLN A 123 -5.94 7.38 0.11
CA GLN A 123 -5.40 7.80 1.39
C GLN A 123 -4.21 6.93 1.79
N ARG A 124 -4.32 5.62 1.65
CA ARG A 124 -3.26 4.66 1.93
C ARG A 124 -2.04 4.89 1.04
N HIS A 125 -2.23 5.08 -0.27
CA HIS A 125 -1.15 5.40 -1.20
C HIS A 125 -0.41 6.68 -0.82
N VAL A 126 -1.12 7.76 -0.48
CA VAL A 126 -0.49 9.01 -0.05
C VAL A 126 0.34 8.79 1.20
N VAL A 127 -0.17 8.08 2.21
CA VAL A 127 0.58 7.80 3.46
C VAL A 127 1.86 7.03 3.13
N ILE A 128 1.78 5.95 2.35
CA ILE A 128 2.94 5.13 2.00
C ILE A 128 3.99 5.94 1.22
N LEU A 129 3.58 6.68 0.20
CA LEU A 129 4.50 7.45 -0.65
C LEU A 129 5.18 8.58 0.15
N ARG A 130 4.43 9.28 1.00
CA ARG A 130 4.94 10.40 1.78
C ARG A 130 5.81 9.96 2.96
N HIS A 131 5.32 9.03 3.78
CA HIS A 131 5.96 8.68 5.05
C HIS A 131 6.94 7.50 4.93
N TRP A 132 6.65 6.50 4.10
CA TRP A 132 7.55 5.35 3.98
C TRP A 132 8.54 5.47 2.84
N GLN A 133 8.14 6.10 1.74
CA GLN A 133 9.03 6.25 0.58
C GLN A 133 9.75 7.60 0.54
N GLY A 134 9.32 8.58 1.35
CA GLY A 134 9.94 9.88 1.50
C GLY A 134 9.75 10.83 0.31
N PHE A 135 8.78 10.58 -0.56
CA PHE A 135 8.49 11.48 -1.67
C PHE A 135 7.92 12.82 -1.19
N SER A 136 8.27 13.91 -1.85
CA SER A 136 7.67 15.23 -1.65
C SER A 136 6.19 15.25 -2.06
N VAL A 137 5.45 16.28 -1.67
CA VAL A 137 4.04 16.46 -2.10
C VAL A 137 3.93 16.51 -3.61
N GLN A 138 4.87 17.20 -4.28
CA GLN A 138 4.89 17.31 -5.74
C GLN A 138 5.15 15.96 -6.40
N GLU A 139 6.19 15.24 -5.98
CA GLU A 139 6.49 13.90 -6.50
C GLU A 139 5.33 12.92 -6.28
N THR A 140 4.69 12.98 -5.09
CA THR A 140 3.51 12.15 -4.79
C THR A 140 2.36 12.48 -5.73
N ALA A 141 2.12 13.76 -6.03
CA ALA A 141 1.10 14.20 -6.97
C ALA A 141 1.37 13.66 -8.38
N ASP A 142 2.64 13.73 -8.83
CA ASP A 142 3.07 13.22 -10.13
C ASP A 142 2.96 11.70 -10.22
N ILE A 143 3.36 10.97 -9.16
CA ILE A 143 3.22 9.51 -9.05
C ILE A 143 1.76 9.09 -9.12
N MET A 144 0.88 9.76 -8.38
CA MET A 144 -0.54 9.43 -8.30
C MET A 144 -1.39 10.05 -9.42
N SER A 145 -0.78 10.83 -10.32
CA SER A 145 -1.44 11.57 -11.39
C SER A 145 -2.62 12.40 -10.88
N CYS A 146 -2.38 13.19 -9.84
CA CYS A 146 -3.36 14.09 -9.23
C CYS A 146 -2.74 15.44 -8.85
N SER A 147 -3.55 16.39 -8.34
CA SER A 147 -3.04 17.68 -7.88
C SER A 147 -2.39 17.57 -6.49
N THR A 148 -1.47 18.49 -6.18
CA THR A 148 -0.89 18.64 -4.83
C THR A 148 -1.95 18.92 -3.77
N GLY A 149 -3.01 19.65 -4.12
CA GLY A 149 -4.17 19.86 -3.26
C GLY A 149 -4.91 18.55 -2.92
N SER A 150 -5.02 17.63 -3.90
CA SER A 150 -5.60 16.30 -3.68
C SER A 150 -4.72 15.47 -2.73
N VAL A 151 -3.39 15.51 -2.91
CA VAL A 151 -2.43 14.83 -2.01
C VAL A 151 -2.61 15.32 -0.57
N ASN A 152 -2.64 16.64 -0.36
CA ASN A 152 -2.83 17.23 0.98
C ASN A 152 -4.18 16.84 1.58
N THR A 153 -5.25 16.84 0.79
CA THR A 153 -6.59 16.45 1.24
C THR A 153 -6.64 14.98 1.66
N HIS A 154 -6.06 14.08 0.85
CA HIS A 154 -6.00 12.66 1.18
C HIS A 154 -5.14 12.39 2.42
N LEU A 155 -3.98 13.07 2.54
CA LEU A 155 -3.11 12.94 3.70
C LEU A 155 -3.79 13.42 4.99
N HIS A 156 -4.44 14.58 4.94
CA HIS A 156 -5.16 15.12 6.09
C HIS A 156 -6.26 14.16 6.57
N ARG A 157 -7.09 13.65 5.65
CA ARG A 157 -8.14 12.68 5.99
C ARG A 157 -7.57 11.37 6.53
N ALA A 158 -6.48 10.86 5.96
CA ALA A 158 -5.81 9.67 6.45
C ALA A 158 -5.33 9.86 7.90
N VAL A 159 -4.67 10.98 8.19
CA VAL A 159 -4.18 11.30 9.54
C VAL A 159 -5.33 11.40 10.55
N GLN A 160 -6.48 11.96 10.15
CA GLN A 160 -7.66 12.01 11.03
C GLN A 160 -8.18 10.61 11.37
N ILE A 161 -8.30 9.72 10.39
CA ILE A 161 -8.76 8.35 10.61
C ILE A 161 -7.77 7.59 11.51
N LEU A 162 -6.46 7.69 11.22
CA LEU A 162 -5.43 7.01 12.01
C LEU A 162 -5.39 7.49 13.47
N LYS A 163 -5.61 8.78 13.72
CA LYS A 163 -5.72 9.33 15.07
C LYS A 163 -6.95 8.81 15.80
N SER A 164 -8.11 8.80 15.15
CA SER A 164 -9.35 8.29 15.76
C SER A 164 -9.20 6.82 16.16
N ASN A 165 -8.55 6.00 15.34
CA ASN A 165 -8.31 4.60 15.65
C ASN A 165 -7.34 4.43 16.84
N SER A 166 -6.28 5.26 16.90
CA SER A 166 -5.35 5.24 18.03
C SER A 166 -6.01 5.64 19.35
N ASP A 167 -6.90 6.64 19.32
CA ASP A 167 -7.62 7.09 20.51
C ASP A 167 -8.63 6.03 21.01
N ILE A 168 -9.23 5.26 20.10
CA ILE A 168 -10.13 4.14 20.44
C ILE A 168 -9.33 3.02 21.12
N MET A 169 -8.19 2.62 20.54
CA MET A 169 -7.32 1.57 21.11
C MET A 169 -6.84 1.92 22.51
N LEU A 170 -6.42 3.17 22.74
CA LEU A 170 -5.99 3.64 24.07
C LEU A 170 -7.13 3.68 25.10
N SER A 171 -8.39 3.79 24.65
CA SER A 171 -9.56 3.79 25.53
C SER A 171 -10.00 2.38 25.93
N GLU A 172 -9.76 1.38 25.10
CA GLU A 172 -10.09 -0.04 25.39
C GLU A 172 -9.13 -0.63 26.43
N ASP A 173 -7.84 -0.30 26.38
CA ASP A 173 -6.84 -0.75 27.36
C ASP A 173 -7.09 -0.22 28.80
N HIS A 174 -7.92 0.81 28.98
CA HIS A 174 -8.29 1.35 30.30
C HIS A 174 -9.55 0.73 30.92
N HIS A 175 -10.25 -0.18 30.23
CA HIS A 175 -11.45 -0.84 30.74
C HIS A 175 -11.24 -2.27 31.26
N GLU A 176 -10.03 -2.82 31.16
CA GLU A 176 -9.65 -4.14 31.68
C GLU A 176 -8.83 -4.10 33.00
N SER A 177 -9.09 -3.12 33.87
CA SER A 177 -8.43 -3.08 35.19
C SER A 177 -9.41 -3.07 36.32
#